data_8fe7719cdd7c668667e96830bf84203a
#
_entry.id   8fe7719cdd7c668667e96830bf84203a
#
_cell.length_a   1.000
_cell.length_b   1.000
_cell.length_c   1.000
_cell.angle_alpha   90.00
_cell.angle_beta   90.00
_cell.angle_gamma   90.00
#
_symmetry.space_group_name_H-M   'P 1'
#
loop_
_entity.id
_entity.type
_entity.pdbx_description
1 polymer ?
#
loop_
_entity_poly.entity_id
_entity_poly.type
_entity_poly.pdbx_seq_one_letter_code
_entity_poly.pdbx_strand_id
1 'polypeptide(L)'
;MRTLAITRRRSLFLSDSAPNRSIPFKEMALVVLGTSALFLFLAIASYSPDDPSFNFTGTGDEVRNLVGTSGAFFADLALLVLGWVAYSIPLLLTLFGVRLLRRDRSPWSAVLWFVRASGWLGLVVCACILFELHSLQTAELPSGNGGFLGIWLGQAGVAFFGQVGLTVLASAGVLIGLQAAVGFSWLDVARLVLGLLAALWRQGMIFLDGQYDRYKARRARRVEARKETQLRIEHRQAALKKVTQQQVAKSEIEILPKAKEQQPAAKISQKRLFDSKGVGELPDIDLLDGQSKDLGLGFSADVLAAMSKQLELKLADFGVEAEVVSVLPGPVVTRFEVQPAAGVKVQKISALAKDLARSLAVISVRIVEVIPGKSFVGIEIPNEHREMVQLQEVIRSAVFQDASSVLTLALGKDISGASIVADLAKMPHLLVAGTTGSGKSVGVNAMLLSLLLKSTPDEVRMILVDPKMLELSVYEGVPHLLTPVVTDMTEAAHALNWCVAEMERRYRVMAALGVRNLAGFNRQVKDAAQKGEPLKDPLWKDEVEPPPDLQALPAIVVVIDEFADMMMVVGKKVEQLIARIAQKARAAGIHLVLATQRPSVDVITGLIKANIPSRISFQVSSKIDSRTVLDQGGAEQL
;
A
#
# COMPACT_ATOMS: atom_id res chain seq x y z
N MET A 1 60.88 20.97 14.34
CA MET A 1 61.85 20.13 15.09
C MET A 1 61.27 18.71 15.12
N ARG A 2 61.87 17.87 14.32
CA ARG A 2 62.57 16.61 14.63
C ARG A 2 61.67 15.56 15.30
N THR A 3 61.42 14.38 14.83
CA THR A 3 62.16 13.33 14.13
C THR A 3 61.63 12.05 14.77
N LEU A 4 61.39 10.92 14.27
CA LEU A 4 61.99 10.02 13.28
C LEU A 4 61.11 8.77 13.12
N ALA A 5 61.08 8.25 11.95
CA ALA A 5 60.54 6.95 11.58
C ALA A 5 61.35 5.80 12.18
N ILE A 6 60.72 4.69 12.53
CA ILE A 6 61.35 3.38 12.59
C ILE A 6 60.48 2.34 11.91
N THR A 7 60.89 2.04 10.69
CA THR A 7 60.53 0.85 9.91
C THR A 7 61.08 -0.39 10.59
N ARG A 8 60.27 -1.38 10.86
CA ARG A 8 60.70 -2.74 11.18
C ARG A 8 60.19 -3.72 10.11
N ARG A 9 61.03 -3.99 9.14
CA ARG A 9 60.95 -5.18 8.29
C ARG A 9 60.96 -6.41 9.17
N ARG A 10 59.97 -7.29 9.04
CA ARG A 10 60.09 -8.69 9.46
C ARG A 10 60.28 -9.55 8.21
N SER A 11 61.43 -10.15 8.16
CA SER A 11 61.88 -11.16 7.22
C SER A 11 60.96 -12.39 7.24
N LEU A 12 60.54 -12.75 6.04
CA LEU A 12 59.98 -14.09 5.73
C LEU A 12 61.08 -15.14 5.94
N PHE A 13 60.96 -15.93 6.97
CA PHE A 13 61.66 -17.22 7.04
C PHE A 13 60.70 -18.28 6.52
N LEU A 14 60.95 -18.74 5.31
CA LEU A 14 60.47 -20.00 4.79
C LEU A 14 61.17 -21.10 5.58
N SER A 15 60.44 -21.77 6.49
CA SER A 15 60.87 -23.06 6.99
C SER A 15 60.15 -24.12 6.16
N ASP A 16 60.94 -24.79 5.32
CA ASP A 16 60.56 -26.06 4.72
C ASP A 16 60.31 -27.09 5.82
N SER A 17 59.07 -27.32 6.16
CA SER A 17 58.61 -28.52 6.85
C SER A 17 57.90 -29.40 5.84
N ALA A 18 58.47 -30.54 5.54
CA ALA A 18 57.92 -31.61 4.70
C ALA A 18 56.44 -31.87 5.05
N PRO A 19 55.54 -32.08 4.09
CA PRO A 19 54.15 -32.33 4.37
C PRO A 19 54.00 -33.69 5.05
N ASN A 20 53.70 -33.66 6.33
CA ASN A 20 53.28 -34.86 7.08
C ASN A 20 51.97 -35.32 6.45
N ARG A 21 52.02 -36.36 5.58
CA ARG A 21 50.85 -37.02 4.95
C ARG A 21 50.05 -37.81 5.98
N SER A 22 49.50 -37.16 7.00
CA SER A 22 48.45 -37.73 7.79
C SER A 22 47.13 -37.58 7.01
N ILE A 23 46.49 -38.71 6.72
CA ILE A 23 45.16 -38.72 6.08
C ILE A 23 44.27 -37.75 6.84
N PRO A 24 43.55 -36.80 6.17
CA PRO A 24 42.75 -35.78 6.86
C PRO A 24 41.44 -36.36 7.38
N PHE A 25 41.51 -37.29 8.34
CA PHE A 25 40.34 -37.96 8.94
C PHE A 25 39.27 -36.98 9.38
N LYS A 26 39.64 -35.77 9.82
CA LYS A 26 38.66 -34.75 10.23
C LYS A 26 37.87 -34.19 9.07
N GLU A 27 38.51 -33.97 7.93
CA GLU A 27 37.87 -33.48 6.72
C GLU A 27 36.95 -34.56 6.13
N MET A 28 37.41 -35.82 6.11
CA MET A 28 36.57 -36.94 5.69
C MET A 28 35.35 -37.09 6.59
N ALA A 29 35.53 -37.04 7.92
CA ALA A 29 34.44 -37.13 8.88
C ALA A 29 33.44 -35.97 8.71
N LEU A 30 33.91 -34.77 8.41
CA LEU A 30 33.04 -33.61 8.14
C LEU A 30 32.20 -33.81 6.87
N VAL A 31 32.80 -34.31 5.79
CA VAL A 31 32.08 -34.60 4.55
C VAL A 31 31.01 -35.67 4.80
N VAL A 32 31.35 -36.73 5.51
CA VAL A 32 30.38 -37.82 5.86
C VAL A 32 29.25 -37.27 6.72
N LEU A 33 29.55 -36.48 7.75
CA LEU A 33 28.52 -35.91 8.63
C LEU A 33 27.65 -34.87 7.87
N GLY A 34 28.24 -34.05 7.03
CA GLY A 34 27.51 -33.06 6.23
C GLY A 34 26.58 -33.72 5.20
N THR A 35 27.08 -34.74 4.49
CA THR A 35 26.26 -35.50 3.53
C THR A 35 25.15 -36.29 4.23
N SER A 36 25.44 -36.90 5.39
CA SER A 36 24.42 -37.57 6.19
C SER A 36 23.36 -36.61 6.73
N ALA A 37 23.76 -35.43 7.19
CA ALA A 37 22.82 -34.41 7.66
C ALA A 37 21.92 -33.91 6.53
N LEU A 38 22.48 -33.66 5.34
CA LEU A 38 21.75 -33.27 4.16
C LEU A 38 20.78 -34.36 3.69
N PHE A 39 21.23 -35.61 3.66
CA PHE A 39 20.41 -36.77 3.33
C PHE A 39 19.20 -36.88 4.25
N LEU A 40 19.41 -36.83 5.57
CA LEU A 40 18.34 -36.90 6.56
C LEU A 40 17.41 -35.71 6.52
N PHE A 41 17.95 -34.51 6.28
CA PHE A 41 17.11 -33.33 6.12
C PHE A 41 16.19 -33.42 4.89
N LEU A 42 16.73 -33.85 3.75
CA LEU A 42 15.93 -34.01 2.52
C LEU A 42 14.89 -35.13 2.70
N ALA A 43 15.27 -36.25 3.35
CA ALA A 43 14.36 -37.33 3.62
C ALA A 43 13.17 -36.89 4.48
N ILE A 44 13.42 -36.20 5.60
CA ILE A 44 12.35 -35.76 6.52
C ILE A 44 11.54 -34.60 5.89
N ALA A 45 12.17 -33.66 5.18
CA ALA A 45 11.50 -32.52 4.57
C ALA A 45 10.59 -32.89 3.39
N SER A 46 10.87 -34.02 2.72
CA SER A 46 10.06 -34.54 1.63
C SER A 46 9.22 -35.75 2.02
N TYR A 47 8.93 -35.93 3.31
CA TYR A 47 8.07 -36.98 3.81
C TYR A 47 6.68 -36.89 3.18
N SER A 48 6.17 -38.04 2.72
CA SER A 48 4.80 -38.20 2.24
C SER A 48 4.18 -39.42 2.92
N PRO A 49 2.96 -39.32 3.47
CA PRO A 49 2.25 -40.44 4.08
C PRO A 49 1.93 -41.58 3.10
N ASP A 50 1.91 -41.30 1.80
CA ASP A 50 1.57 -42.24 0.73
C ASP A 50 2.75 -43.11 0.30
N ASP A 51 3.97 -42.76 0.70
CA ASP A 51 5.18 -43.50 0.31
C ASP A 51 5.32 -44.83 1.08
N PRO A 52 5.93 -45.87 0.47
CA PRO A 52 6.22 -47.11 1.15
C PRO A 52 7.19 -46.84 2.30
N SER A 53 6.80 -47.28 3.51
CA SER A 53 7.51 -46.99 4.75
C SER A 53 7.50 -48.17 5.69
N PHE A 54 7.96 -48.01 6.94
CA PHE A 54 7.97 -49.06 7.93
C PHE A 54 6.53 -49.53 8.28
N ASN A 55 5.57 -48.66 8.30
CA ASN A 55 4.17 -48.93 8.69
C ASN A 55 3.21 -49.04 7.49
N PHE A 56 3.64 -48.75 6.27
CA PHE A 56 2.75 -48.67 5.12
C PHE A 56 3.42 -49.18 3.84
N THR A 57 2.71 -50.03 3.09
CA THR A 57 3.25 -50.67 1.87
C THR A 57 3.24 -49.76 0.63
N GLY A 58 2.69 -48.54 0.76
CA GLY A 58 2.56 -47.57 -0.34
C GLY A 58 1.30 -47.79 -1.19
N THR A 59 0.74 -46.70 -1.72
CA THR A 59 -0.46 -46.72 -2.59
C THR A 59 -0.15 -46.47 -4.05
N GLY A 60 1.09 -46.14 -4.42
CA GLY A 60 1.48 -45.74 -5.79
C GLY A 60 2.76 -46.43 -6.28
N ASP A 61 2.93 -46.45 -7.61
CA ASP A 61 4.12 -47.01 -8.26
C ASP A 61 5.37 -46.11 -8.16
N GLU A 62 5.21 -44.83 -7.77
CA GLU A 62 6.30 -43.87 -7.65
C GLU A 62 6.44 -43.29 -6.24
N VAL A 63 7.66 -43.39 -5.68
CA VAL A 63 8.02 -42.82 -4.38
C VAL A 63 8.21 -41.31 -4.51
N ARG A 64 7.48 -40.52 -3.72
CA ARG A 64 7.53 -39.05 -3.72
C ARG A 64 8.70 -38.49 -2.92
N ASN A 65 9.27 -39.25 -2.00
CA ASN A 65 10.40 -38.79 -1.20
C ASN A 65 11.62 -38.52 -2.08
N LEU A 66 12.23 -37.33 -1.94
CA LEU A 66 13.39 -36.88 -2.75
C LEU A 66 14.60 -37.83 -2.63
N VAL A 67 14.69 -38.61 -1.58
CA VAL A 67 15.78 -39.53 -1.31
C VAL A 67 15.40 -41.00 -1.64
N GLY A 68 14.25 -41.16 -2.31
CA GLY A 68 13.73 -42.46 -2.71
C GLY A 68 13.21 -43.30 -1.52
N THR A 69 13.08 -44.61 -1.74
CA THR A 69 12.54 -45.56 -0.72
C THR A 69 13.29 -45.56 0.59
N SER A 70 14.64 -45.47 0.55
CA SER A 70 15.44 -45.38 1.78
C SER A 70 15.15 -44.09 2.57
N GLY A 71 14.94 -42.94 1.90
CA GLY A 71 14.54 -41.71 2.53
C GLY A 71 13.15 -41.79 3.17
N ALA A 72 12.18 -42.40 2.48
CA ALA A 72 10.83 -42.60 3.00
C ALA A 72 10.85 -43.46 4.29
N PHE A 73 11.60 -44.56 4.32
CA PHE A 73 11.75 -45.40 5.52
C PHE A 73 12.39 -44.66 6.71
N PHE A 74 13.47 -43.92 6.48
CA PHE A 74 14.13 -43.13 7.54
C PHE A 74 13.24 -41.99 8.04
N ALA A 75 12.54 -41.29 7.14
CA ALA A 75 11.65 -40.22 7.52
C ALA A 75 10.46 -40.72 8.35
N ASP A 76 9.82 -41.80 7.91
CA ASP A 76 8.69 -42.42 8.63
C ASP A 76 9.11 -42.87 10.03
N LEU A 77 10.23 -43.62 10.16
CA LEU A 77 10.73 -44.09 11.45
C LEU A 77 11.08 -42.90 12.37
N ALA A 78 11.76 -41.88 11.86
CA ALA A 78 12.15 -40.71 12.66
C ALA A 78 10.92 -39.93 13.14
N LEU A 79 9.96 -39.68 12.25
CA LEU A 79 8.71 -38.98 12.56
C LEU A 79 7.78 -39.81 13.46
N LEU A 80 7.73 -41.12 13.25
CA LEU A 80 7.00 -42.05 14.12
C LEU A 80 7.48 -41.95 15.57
N VAL A 81 8.81 -41.96 15.78
CA VAL A 81 9.40 -42.02 17.13
C VAL A 81 9.44 -40.66 17.80
N LEU A 82 9.82 -39.60 17.04
CA LEU A 82 10.15 -38.28 17.58
C LEU A 82 9.17 -37.16 17.18
N GLY A 83 8.25 -37.42 16.26
CA GLY A 83 7.36 -36.40 15.73
C GLY A 83 8.14 -35.22 15.13
N TRP A 84 7.70 -33.98 15.36
CA TRP A 84 8.38 -32.76 14.89
C TRP A 84 9.82 -32.63 15.37
N VAL A 85 10.17 -33.25 16.50
CA VAL A 85 11.54 -33.21 17.03
C VAL A 85 12.53 -33.94 16.12
N ALA A 86 12.08 -34.81 15.22
CA ALA A 86 12.92 -35.46 14.21
C ALA A 86 13.73 -34.49 13.34
N TYR A 87 13.19 -33.28 13.06
CA TYR A 87 13.93 -32.24 12.37
C TYR A 87 15.17 -31.72 13.11
N SER A 88 15.30 -32.04 14.42
CA SER A 88 16.50 -31.73 15.17
C SER A 88 17.69 -32.61 14.79
N ILE A 89 17.48 -33.79 14.22
CA ILE A 89 18.54 -34.76 13.90
C ILE A 89 19.56 -34.18 12.90
N PRO A 90 19.17 -33.66 11.72
CA PRO A 90 20.10 -33.01 10.78
C PRO A 90 20.86 -31.84 11.41
N LEU A 91 20.14 -31.03 12.23
CA LEU A 91 20.74 -29.89 12.93
C LEU A 91 21.82 -30.38 13.94
N LEU A 92 21.56 -31.43 14.68
CA LEU A 92 22.51 -32.02 15.64
C LEU A 92 23.76 -32.52 14.94
N LEU A 93 23.61 -33.21 13.79
CA LEU A 93 24.72 -33.70 13.00
C LEU A 93 25.58 -32.54 12.45
N THR A 94 24.96 -31.46 11.97
CA THR A 94 25.70 -30.28 11.50
C THR A 94 26.45 -29.59 12.62
N LEU A 95 25.83 -29.41 13.79
CA LEU A 95 26.47 -28.81 14.97
C LEU A 95 27.64 -29.66 15.45
N PHE A 96 27.50 -30.99 15.45
CA PHE A 96 28.58 -31.92 15.78
C PHE A 96 29.75 -31.83 14.78
N GLY A 97 29.45 -31.73 13.47
CA GLY A 97 30.45 -31.56 12.42
C GLY A 97 31.23 -30.26 12.57
N VAL A 98 30.53 -29.11 12.78
CA VAL A 98 31.15 -27.79 13.02
C VAL A 98 32.05 -27.84 14.27
N ARG A 99 31.65 -28.56 15.29
CA ARG A 99 32.45 -28.69 16.53
C ARG A 99 33.71 -29.51 16.32
N LEU A 100 33.67 -30.52 15.45
CA LEU A 100 34.84 -31.33 15.08
C LEU A 100 35.94 -30.44 14.43
N LEU A 101 35.55 -29.38 13.74
CA LEU A 101 36.47 -28.40 13.14
C LEU A 101 37.12 -27.49 14.17
N ARG A 102 36.41 -27.11 15.25
CA ARG A 102 36.98 -26.26 16.30
C ARG A 102 38.06 -27.03 17.06
N ARG A 103 39.28 -26.59 16.93
CA ARG A 103 40.50 -27.17 17.48
C ARG A 103 40.61 -26.87 18.99
N ASP A 104 39.71 -27.38 19.82
CA ASP A 104 39.87 -27.28 21.27
C ASP A 104 40.88 -28.30 21.73
N ARG A 105 42.00 -27.82 22.26
CA ARG A 105 43.14 -28.60 22.77
C ARG A 105 42.82 -29.23 24.15
N SER A 106 41.61 -29.29 24.58
CA SER A 106 41.19 -29.92 25.83
C SER A 106 41.10 -31.44 25.62
N PRO A 107 41.76 -32.28 26.44
CA PRO A 107 41.61 -33.72 26.35
C PRO A 107 40.14 -34.04 26.66
N TRP A 108 39.46 -34.70 25.72
CA TRP A 108 38.07 -35.13 25.85
C TRP A 108 38.01 -36.16 26.98
N SER A 109 37.69 -35.75 28.22
CA SER A 109 37.40 -36.72 29.28
C SER A 109 36.14 -37.48 28.90
N ALA A 110 36.14 -38.77 29.04
CA ALA A 110 34.97 -39.63 28.80
C ALA A 110 33.71 -39.13 29.55
N VAL A 111 33.90 -38.53 30.71
CA VAL A 111 32.87 -37.92 31.53
C VAL A 111 32.19 -36.75 30.80
N LEU A 112 32.95 -35.86 30.15
CA LEU A 112 32.40 -34.72 29.43
C LEU A 112 31.58 -35.15 28.20
N TRP A 113 32.03 -36.24 27.59
CA TRP A 113 31.31 -36.83 26.45
C TRP A 113 29.99 -37.43 26.90
N PHE A 114 30.00 -38.16 28.02
CA PHE A 114 28.80 -38.76 28.63
C PHE A 114 27.78 -37.67 29.04
N VAL A 115 28.23 -36.61 29.71
CA VAL A 115 27.37 -35.48 30.11
C VAL A 115 26.71 -34.82 28.90
N ARG A 116 27.42 -34.66 27.79
CA ARG A 116 26.88 -34.07 26.55
C ARG A 116 25.87 -35.01 25.89
N ALA A 117 26.21 -36.28 25.77
CA ALA A 117 25.30 -37.27 25.17
C ALA A 117 24.00 -37.40 25.97
N SER A 118 24.09 -37.43 27.30
CA SER A 118 22.91 -37.46 28.18
C SER A 118 22.11 -36.14 28.10
N GLY A 119 22.80 -34.98 27.94
CA GLY A 119 22.14 -33.68 27.72
C GLY A 119 21.34 -33.63 26.42
N TRP A 120 21.90 -34.17 25.32
CA TRP A 120 21.18 -34.30 24.05
C TRP A 120 19.98 -35.24 24.16
N LEU A 121 20.14 -36.39 24.78
CA LEU A 121 19.04 -37.35 24.98
C LEU A 121 17.91 -36.72 25.79
N GLY A 122 18.24 -36.09 26.91
CA GLY A 122 17.27 -35.39 27.76
C GLY A 122 16.54 -34.26 27.04
N LEU A 123 17.27 -33.48 26.23
CA LEU A 123 16.69 -32.41 25.41
C LEU A 123 15.66 -32.96 24.42
N VAL A 124 16.00 -34.01 23.67
CA VAL A 124 15.10 -34.61 22.68
C VAL A 124 13.86 -35.19 23.36
N VAL A 125 14.01 -35.94 24.45
CA VAL A 125 12.90 -36.52 25.19
C VAL A 125 11.96 -35.46 25.75
N CYS A 126 12.51 -34.42 26.40
CA CYS A 126 11.69 -33.35 26.97
C CYS A 126 11.02 -32.51 25.87
N ALA A 127 11.66 -32.30 24.72
CA ALA A 127 11.07 -31.64 23.57
C ALA A 127 9.90 -32.44 22.99
N CYS A 128 10.02 -33.79 22.85
CA CYS A 128 8.91 -34.63 22.40
C CYS A 128 7.69 -34.51 23.33
N ILE A 129 7.92 -34.49 24.64
CA ILE A 129 6.86 -34.32 25.64
C ILE A 129 6.17 -32.95 25.48
N LEU A 130 6.93 -31.86 25.32
CA LEU A 130 6.36 -30.53 25.15
C LEU A 130 5.57 -30.37 23.85
N PHE A 131 6.08 -30.92 22.75
CA PHE A 131 5.36 -30.91 21.48
C PHE A 131 4.04 -31.67 21.55
N GLU A 132 4.00 -32.79 22.28
CA GLU A 132 2.77 -33.55 22.48
C GLU A 132 1.75 -32.78 23.33
N LEU A 133 2.20 -32.13 24.41
CA LEU A 133 1.32 -31.44 25.36
C LEU A 133 0.73 -30.14 24.84
N HIS A 134 1.45 -29.43 23.96
CA HIS A 134 1.12 -28.03 23.61
C HIS A 134 0.91 -27.73 22.13
N SER A 135 1.19 -28.66 21.21
CA SER A 135 0.94 -28.41 19.81
C SER A 135 -0.52 -28.63 19.43
N LEU A 136 -1.09 -27.68 18.68
CA LEU A 136 -2.41 -27.85 18.07
C LEU A 136 -2.33 -28.96 17.01
N GLN A 137 -3.26 -29.89 17.03
CA GLN A 137 -3.34 -31.00 16.08
C GLN A 137 -3.58 -30.46 14.67
N THR A 138 -2.54 -30.38 13.87
CA THR A 138 -2.64 -29.86 12.49
C THR A 138 -1.84 -30.64 11.45
N ALA A 139 -1.09 -31.68 11.84
CA ALA A 139 -0.23 -32.39 10.90
C ALA A 139 -0.59 -33.89 10.79
N GLU A 140 -0.59 -34.39 9.57
CA GLU A 140 -0.72 -35.81 9.22
C GLU A 140 0.59 -36.57 9.52
N LEU A 141 1.02 -36.56 10.80
CA LEU A 141 2.19 -37.33 11.26
C LEU A 141 1.81 -38.74 11.71
N PRO A 142 2.69 -39.72 11.52
CA PRO A 142 2.37 -41.14 11.80
C PRO A 142 1.91 -41.44 13.23
N SER A 143 2.40 -40.69 14.24
CA SER A 143 2.10 -40.91 15.65
C SER A 143 2.00 -39.64 16.48
N GLY A 144 1.37 -38.57 15.91
CA GLY A 144 1.17 -37.31 16.64
C GLY A 144 2.41 -36.41 16.66
N ASN A 145 2.26 -35.22 17.28
CA ASN A 145 3.23 -34.13 17.18
C ASN A 145 4.54 -34.39 17.95
N GLY A 146 4.47 -35.12 19.08
CA GLY A 146 5.62 -35.52 19.88
C GLY A 146 6.18 -36.87 19.54
N GLY A 147 5.60 -37.59 18.56
CA GLY A 147 5.94 -38.93 18.21
C GLY A 147 5.58 -39.93 19.32
N PHE A 148 5.89 -41.22 19.10
CA PHE A 148 5.64 -42.30 20.09
C PHE A 148 6.25 -41.99 21.46
N LEU A 149 7.47 -41.43 21.50
CA LEU A 149 8.12 -41.06 22.76
C LEU A 149 7.36 -39.98 23.52
N GLY A 150 6.87 -38.92 22.80
CA GLY A 150 6.10 -37.84 23.39
C GLY A 150 4.77 -38.34 23.97
N ILE A 151 4.06 -39.22 23.24
CA ILE A 151 2.79 -39.79 23.69
C ILE A 151 3.02 -40.67 24.95
N TRP A 152 3.95 -41.61 24.86
CA TRP A 152 4.15 -42.58 25.94
C TRP A 152 4.64 -41.93 27.24
N LEU A 153 5.67 -41.06 27.15
CA LEU A 153 6.21 -40.37 28.33
C LEU A 153 5.29 -39.22 28.78
N GLY A 154 4.61 -38.58 27.84
CA GLY A 154 3.66 -37.51 28.13
C GLY A 154 2.45 -38.02 28.92
N GLN A 155 1.82 -39.11 28.47
CA GLN A 155 0.69 -39.73 29.19
C GLN A 155 1.09 -40.22 30.59
N ALA A 156 2.21 -40.95 30.69
CA ALA A 156 2.74 -41.39 31.97
C ALA A 156 3.07 -40.20 32.89
N GLY A 157 3.73 -39.19 32.37
CA GLY A 157 4.11 -38.00 33.14
C GLY A 157 2.92 -37.15 33.60
N VAL A 158 1.88 -37.00 32.76
CA VAL A 158 0.65 -36.29 33.15
C VAL A 158 -0.07 -37.02 34.29
N ALA A 159 -0.07 -38.34 34.28
CA ALA A 159 -0.69 -39.12 35.36
C ALA A 159 -0.01 -38.89 36.73
N PHE A 160 1.32 -38.63 36.77
CA PHE A 160 2.06 -38.39 38.03
C PHE A 160 2.15 -36.92 38.43
N PHE A 161 2.38 -36.01 37.47
CA PHE A 161 2.71 -34.60 37.74
C PHE A 161 1.60 -33.63 37.32
N GLY A 162 0.55 -34.10 36.67
CA GLY A 162 -0.44 -33.26 36.01
C GLY A 162 0.14 -32.51 34.80
N GLN A 163 -0.72 -31.93 33.98
CA GLN A 163 -0.30 -31.27 32.74
C GLN A 163 0.64 -30.06 33.01
N VAL A 164 0.31 -29.21 33.97
CA VAL A 164 1.11 -28.03 34.31
C VAL A 164 2.46 -28.41 34.91
N GLY A 165 2.46 -29.39 35.84
CA GLY A 165 3.70 -29.86 36.48
C GLY A 165 4.66 -30.47 35.46
N LEU A 166 4.14 -31.31 34.55
CA LEU A 166 4.95 -31.95 33.52
C LEU A 166 5.49 -30.89 32.53
N THR A 167 4.70 -29.89 32.19
CA THR A 167 5.16 -28.77 31.33
C THR A 167 6.36 -28.04 31.94
N VAL A 168 6.30 -27.72 33.24
CA VAL A 168 7.40 -27.02 33.94
C VAL A 168 8.64 -27.92 33.97
N LEU A 169 8.49 -29.21 34.33
CA LEU A 169 9.60 -30.17 34.39
C LEU A 169 10.23 -30.39 33.01
N ALA A 170 9.43 -30.60 31.97
CA ALA A 170 9.92 -30.78 30.61
C ALA A 170 10.61 -29.53 30.07
N SER A 171 10.07 -28.32 30.38
CA SER A 171 10.72 -27.06 30.00
C SER A 171 12.07 -26.87 30.70
N ALA A 172 12.15 -27.16 31.98
CA ALA A 172 13.41 -27.17 32.72
C ALA A 172 14.39 -28.20 32.14
N GLY A 173 13.89 -29.40 31.79
CA GLY A 173 14.68 -30.44 31.15
C GLY A 173 15.26 -30.02 29.79
N VAL A 174 14.49 -29.30 28.95
CA VAL A 174 14.99 -28.71 27.70
C VAL A 174 16.10 -27.70 27.97
N LEU A 175 15.93 -26.81 28.95
CA LEU A 175 16.95 -25.78 29.27
C LEU A 175 18.24 -26.41 29.79
N ILE A 176 18.14 -27.37 30.70
CA ILE A 176 19.28 -28.10 31.25
C ILE A 176 19.95 -28.97 30.18
N GLY A 177 19.13 -29.70 29.40
CA GLY A 177 19.60 -30.53 28.30
C GLY A 177 20.37 -29.71 27.24
N LEU A 178 19.85 -28.56 26.86
CA LEU A 178 20.51 -27.66 25.93
C LEU A 178 21.85 -27.12 26.48
N GLN A 179 21.88 -26.76 27.76
CA GLN A 179 23.10 -26.29 28.42
C GLN A 179 24.16 -27.39 28.47
N ALA A 180 23.77 -28.62 28.87
CA ALA A 180 24.67 -29.76 28.96
C ALA A 180 25.18 -30.19 27.58
N ALA A 181 24.32 -30.21 26.58
CA ALA A 181 24.64 -30.59 25.19
C ALA A 181 25.58 -29.60 24.50
N VAL A 182 25.28 -28.30 24.59
CA VAL A 182 26.05 -27.26 23.90
C VAL A 182 27.23 -26.77 24.75
N GLY A 183 27.11 -26.81 26.07
CA GLY A 183 28.16 -26.39 27.01
C GLY A 183 28.33 -24.86 27.08
N PHE A 184 27.25 -24.11 27.02
CA PHE A 184 27.23 -22.66 27.24
C PHE A 184 26.67 -22.32 28.63
N SER A 185 26.89 -21.09 29.08
CA SER A 185 26.33 -20.58 30.33
C SER A 185 25.13 -19.68 30.07
N TRP A 186 23.99 -19.96 30.71
CA TRP A 186 22.82 -19.07 30.65
C TRP A 186 23.12 -17.66 31.18
N LEU A 187 24.08 -17.54 32.12
CA LEU A 187 24.54 -16.25 32.63
C LEU A 187 25.26 -15.44 31.54
N ASP A 188 26.02 -16.10 30.68
CA ASP A 188 26.73 -15.42 29.58
C ASP A 188 25.73 -14.99 28.49
N VAL A 189 24.73 -15.82 28.20
CA VAL A 189 23.62 -15.44 27.30
C VAL A 189 22.85 -14.25 27.87
N ALA A 190 22.52 -14.29 29.18
CA ALA A 190 21.85 -13.17 29.84
C ALA A 190 22.69 -11.89 29.78
N ARG A 191 24.01 -11.97 30.02
CA ARG A 191 24.93 -10.82 29.87
C ARG A 191 24.97 -10.27 28.45
N LEU A 192 24.98 -11.16 27.44
CA LEU A 192 24.94 -10.76 26.04
C LEU A 192 23.65 -10.02 25.72
N VAL A 193 22.50 -10.57 26.12
CA VAL A 193 21.17 -9.95 25.88
C VAL A 193 21.07 -8.61 26.58
N LEU A 194 21.46 -8.54 27.87
CA LEU A 194 21.48 -7.29 28.61
C LEU A 194 22.44 -6.28 27.99
N GLY A 195 23.58 -6.71 27.49
CA GLY A 195 24.54 -5.88 26.76
C GLY A 195 23.95 -5.30 25.47
N LEU A 196 23.23 -6.11 24.69
CA LEU A 196 22.52 -5.68 23.47
C LEU A 196 21.39 -4.69 23.81
N LEU A 197 20.60 -4.98 24.82
CA LEU A 197 19.54 -4.07 25.28
C LEU A 197 20.12 -2.74 25.77
N ALA A 198 21.21 -2.76 26.52
CA ALA A 198 21.90 -1.55 26.97
C ALA A 198 22.51 -0.76 25.79
N ALA A 199 23.01 -1.44 24.76
CA ALA A 199 23.49 -0.80 23.54
C ALA A 199 22.36 -0.13 22.74
N LEU A 200 21.23 -0.83 22.57
CA LEU A 200 20.03 -0.28 21.93
C LEU A 200 19.47 0.92 22.72
N TRP A 201 19.40 0.81 24.04
CA TRP A 201 19.00 1.90 24.92
C TRP A 201 19.91 3.12 24.77
N ARG A 202 21.23 2.90 24.73
CA ARG A 202 22.22 3.96 24.54
C ARG A 202 22.10 4.64 23.18
N GLN A 203 21.87 3.87 22.10
CA GLN A 203 21.58 4.43 20.78
C GLN A 203 20.28 5.22 20.76
N GLY A 204 19.23 4.72 21.41
CA GLY A 204 17.97 5.44 21.57
C GLY A 204 18.13 6.77 22.30
N MET A 205 18.91 6.81 23.38
CA MET A 205 19.20 8.05 24.13
C MET A 205 19.99 9.05 23.28
N ILE A 206 21.03 8.62 22.56
CA ILE A 206 21.79 9.49 21.65
C ILE A 206 20.89 10.06 20.55
N PHE A 207 19.96 9.27 20.02
CA PHE A 207 18.99 9.74 19.04
C PHE A 207 18.03 10.79 19.62
N LEU A 208 17.54 10.56 20.84
CA LEU A 208 16.65 11.50 21.55
C LEU A 208 17.37 12.81 21.90
N ASP A 209 18.61 12.75 22.37
CA ASP A 209 19.44 13.92 22.65
C ASP A 209 19.69 14.73 21.37
N GLY A 210 20.01 14.05 20.25
CA GLY A 210 20.14 14.71 18.95
C GLY A 210 18.85 15.37 18.45
N GLN A 211 17.68 14.79 18.74
CA GLN A 211 16.38 15.40 18.43
C GLN A 211 16.09 16.60 19.36
N TYR A 212 16.43 16.47 20.64
CA TYR A 212 16.27 17.55 21.63
C TYR A 212 17.14 18.76 21.27
N ASP A 213 18.40 18.53 20.89
CA ASP A 213 19.32 19.61 20.46
C ASP A 213 18.82 20.29 19.17
N ARG A 214 18.32 19.50 18.19
CA ARG A 214 17.66 20.06 16.98
C ARG A 214 16.43 20.88 17.33
N TYR A 215 15.62 20.43 18.30
CA TYR A 215 14.46 21.16 18.78
C TYR A 215 14.88 22.47 19.46
N LYS A 216 15.90 22.43 20.34
CA LYS A 216 16.46 23.61 21.03
C LYS A 216 17.04 24.63 20.04
N ALA A 217 17.79 24.17 19.05
CA ALA A 217 18.32 25.02 17.99
C ALA A 217 17.22 25.64 17.12
N ARG A 218 16.15 24.87 16.78
CA ARG A 218 14.98 25.41 16.07
C ARG A 218 14.23 26.45 16.91
N ARG A 219 14.12 26.22 18.22
CA ARG A 219 13.49 27.16 19.14
C ARG A 219 14.29 28.46 19.26
N ALA A 220 15.61 28.38 19.35
CA ALA A 220 16.50 29.56 19.39
C ALA A 220 16.37 30.37 18.09
N ARG A 221 16.45 29.75 16.93
CA ARG A 221 16.23 30.43 15.61
C ARG A 221 14.85 31.07 15.50
N ARG A 222 13.79 30.45 16.08
CA ARG A 222 12.44 31.04 16.10
C ARG A 222 12.35 32.26 17.02
N VAL A 223 13.09 32.28 18.12
CA VAL A 223 13.14 33.43 19.01
C VAL A 223 13.88 34.61 18.38
N GLU A 224 15.00 34.34 17.69
CA GLU A 224 15.74 35.36 16.91
C GLU A 224 14.89 35.92 15.76
N ALA A 225 14.26 35.02 14.96
CA ALA A 225 13.37 35.45 13.87
C ALA A 225 12.18 36.28 14.40
N ARG A 226 11.66 35.97 15.60
CA ARG A 226 10.61 36.80 16.25
C ARG A 226 11.10 38.18 16.65
N LYS A 227 12.32 38.31 17.14
CA LYS A 227 12.92 39.62 17.48
C LYS A 227 13.13 40.46 16.22
N GLU A 228 13.62 39.84 15.13
CA GLU A 228 13.73 40.53 13.82
C GLU A 228 12.37 40.93 13.26
N THR A 229 11.37 40.06 13.41
CA THR A 229 10.00 40.35 12.93
C THR A 229 9.36 41.48 13.77
N GLN A 230 9.57 41.48 15.08
CA GLN A 230 9.08 42.57 15.93
C GLN A 230 9.73 43.91 15.60
N LEU A 231 11.04 43.98 15.38
CA LEU A 231 11.71 45.19 14.88
C LEU A 231 11.18 45.66 13.54
N ARG A 232 10.88 44.72 12.61
CA ARG A 232 10.24 45.07 11.31
C ARG A 232 8.80 45.51 11.48
N ILE A 233 8.04 44.97 12.43
CA ILE A 233 6.67 45.36 12.77
C ILE A 233 6.64 46.76 13.38
N GLU A 234 7.56 47.08 14.30
CA GLU A 234 7.68 48.41 14.90
C GLU A 234 8.02 49.48 13.86
N HIS A 235 8.95 49.17 12.92
CA HIS A 235 9.23 50.08 11.78
C HIS A 235 8.04 50.21 10.84
N ARG A 236 7.24 49.15 10.64
CA ARG A 236 6.03 49.18 9.79
C ARG A 236 4.84 49.86 10.47
N GLN A 237 4.70 49.71 11.81
CA GLN A 237 3.66 50.39 12.56
C GLN A 237 3.92 51.92 12.67
N ALA A 238 5.19 52.32 12.72
CA ALA A 238 5.55 53.73 12.64
C ALA A 238 5.21 54.33 11.26
N ALA A 239 5.30 53.53 10.19
CA ALA A 239 4.88 53.93 8.84
C ALA A 239 3.34 53.90 8.64
N LEU A 240 2.65 52.89 9.27
CA LEU A 240 1.19 52.73 9.18
C LEU A 240 0.41 53.76 10.01
N LYS A 241 0.93 54.23 11.15
CA LYS A 241 0.29 55.30 11.92
C LYS A 241 0.13 56.62 11.15
N LYS A 242 0.87 56.81 10.02
CA LYS A 242 0.68 57.91 9.09
C LYS A 242 -0.42 57.69 8.03
N VAL A 243 -0.90 56.46 7.85
CA VAL A 243 -1.91 56.10 6.82
C VAL A 243 -3.29 55.80 7.44
N THR A 244 -3.41 55.46 8.73
CA THR A 244 -4.63 54.97 9.35
C THR A 244 -5.60 56.03 9.86
N GLN A 245 -5.38 57.31 9.54
CA GLN A 245 -6.39 58.35 9.84
C GLN A 245 -7.48 58.51 8.76
N GLN A 246 -7.52 57.68 7.72
CA GLN A 246 -8.46 57.88 6.60
C GLN A 246 -9.36 56.70 6.21
N GLN A 247 -9.40 55.57 6.92
CA GLN A 247 -10.35 54.47 6.58
C GLN A 247 -10.88 53.73 7.80
N VAL A 248 -11.84 54.32 8.49
CA VAL A 248 -12.84 53.52 9.25
C VAL A 248 -14.06 53.38 8.33
N ALA A 249 -14.03 52.39 7.47
CA ALA A 249 -15.22 51.91 6.78
C ALA A 249 -15.59 50.54 7.40
N LYS A 250 -16.84 50.40 7.83
CA LYS A 250 -17.47 49.20 8.31
C LYS A 250 -17.12 48.01 7.42
N SER A 251 -16.52 46.93 7.97
CA SER A 251 -16.44 45.65 7.29
C SER A 251 -17.83 45.02 7.27
N GLU A 252 -18.50 45.13 6.15
CA GLU A 252 -19.66 44.30 5.83
C GLU A 252 -19.18 42.86 5.54
N ILE A 253 -19.87 41.87 6.13
CA ILE A 253 -19.60 40.45 5.86
C ILE A 253 -19.88 40.18 4.38
N GLU A 254 -18.86 39.78 3.63
CA GLU A 254 -19.01 39.48 2.21
C GLU A 254 -19.65 38.09 2.02
N ILE A 255 -20.92 38.05 1.62
CA ILE A 255 -21.61 36.86 1.19
C ILE A 255 -21.34 36.68 -0.29
N LEU A 256 -20.43 35.76 -0.63
CA LEU A 256 -20.09 35.45 -2.01
C LEU A 256 -21.28 34.75 -2.71
N PRO A 257 -21.72 35.24 -3.89
CA PRO A 257 -22.82 34.58 -4.59
C PRO A 257 -22.44 33.16 -5.01
N LYS A 258 -23.40 32.22 -4.89
CA LYS A 258 -23.26 30.86 -5.44
C LYS A 258 -22.87 30.96 -6.93
N ALA A 259 -21.84 30.24 -7.35
CA ALA A 259 -21.38 30.26 -8.74
C ALA A 259 -22.54 29.90 -9.67
N LYS A 260 -23.01 30.88 -10.44
CA LYS A 260 -23.95 30.65 -11.54
C LYS A 260 -23.18 30.06 -12.69
N GLU A 261 -23.28 28.76 -12.89
CA GLU A 261 -22.80 28.11 -14.11
C GLU A 261 -23.57 28.71 -15.31
N GLN A 262 -22.85 29.34 -16.21
CA GLN A 262 -23.41 29.69 -17.50
C GLN A 262 -23.61 28.41 -18.29
N GLN A 263 -24.84 27.89 -18.32
CA GLN A 263 -25.19 26.83 -19.25
C GLN A 263 -24.96 27.37 -20.67
N PRO A 264 -24.17 26.66 -21.50
CA PRO A 264 -24.10 27.04 -22.92
C PRO A 264 -25.54 26.99 -23.45
N ALA A 265 -25.94 28.05 -24.15
CA ALA A 265 -27.25 28.14 -24.77
C ALA A 265 -27.46 26.87 -25.60
N ALA A 266 -28.45 26.04 -25.21
CA ALA A 266 -28.77 24.81 -25.87
C ALA A 266 -29.03 25.17 -27.36
N LYS A 267 -28.10 24.75 -28.25
CA LYS A 267 -28.40 24.66 -29.65
C LYS A 267 -29.51 23.59 -29.74
N ILE A 268 -30.74 24.08 -29.91
CA ILE A 268 -31.90 23.25 -30.18
C ILE A 268 -31.62 22.54 -31.51
N SER A 269 -30.92 21.44 -31.45
CA SER A 269 -30.81 20.51 -32.57
C SER A 269 -32.18 19.86 -32.71
N GLN A 270 -32.85 20.19 -33.81
CA GLN A 270 -34.12 19.58 -34.17
C GLN A 270 -33.91 18.05 -34.27
N LYS A 271 -34.45 17.29 -33.30
CA LYS A 271 -34.37 15.83 -33.28
C LYS A 271 -34.92 15.27 -34.58
N ARG A 272 -34.06 14.67 -35.40
CA ARG A 272 -34.52 13.84 -36.51
C ARG A 272 -35.15 12.55 -35.96
N LEU A 273 -36.41 12.29 -36.30
CA LEU A 273 -37.24 11.24 -35.70
C LEU A 273 -36.77 9.80 -36.06
N PHE A 274 -35.84 9.64 -36.99
CA PHE A 274 -35.42 8.35 -37.59
C PHE A 274 -33.92 8.26 -37.90
N ASP A 275 -33.05 8.72 -37.00
CA ASP A 275 -31.63 8.38 -37.14
C ASP A 275 -31.36 7.09 -36.36
N SER A 276 -31.21 5.99 -37.08
CA SER A 276 -30.54 4.81 -36.52
C SER A 276 -29.08 5.18 -36.29
N LYS A 277 -28.73 5.45 -35.05
CA LYS A 277 -27.34 5.72 -34.67
C LYS A 277 -26.51 4.51 -35.03
N GLY A 278 -25.50 4.72 -35.88
CA GLY A 278 -24.55 3.69 -36.26
C GLY A 278 -23.68 3.28 -35.05
N VAL A 279 -23.11 2.09 -35.13
CA VAL A 279 -22.13 1.64 -34.15
C VAL A 279 -20.95 2.61 -34.19
N GLY A 280 -20.74 3.40 -33.10
CA GLY A 280 -19.65 4.40 -32.99
C GLY A 280 -20.10 5.84 -32.73
N GLU A 281 -21.40 6.13 -32.74
CA GLU A 281 -21.91 7.42 -32.29
C GLU A 281 -21.96 7.50 -30.75
N LEU A 282 -21.65 8.70 -30.19
CA LEU A 282 -21.72 8.93 -28.75
C LEU A 282 -23.15 8.84 -28.24
N PRO A 283 -23.38 8.25 -27.05
CA PRO A 283 -24.69 8.27 -26.41
C PRO A 283 -25.19 9.69 -26.16
N ASP A 284 -26.53 9.87 -26.22
CA ASP A 284 -27.12 11.16 -25.95
C ASP A 284 -27.06 11.50 -24.44
N ILE A 285 -26.61 12.70 -24.10
CA ILE A 285 -26.53 13.18 -22.70
C ILE A 285 -27.93 13.24 -22.08
N ASP A 286 -28.99 13.37 -22.87
CA ASP A 286 -30.36 13.37 -22.39
C ASP A 286 -30.85 12.01 -21.84
N LEU A 287 -30.06 10.94 -21.99
CA LEU A 287 -30.27 9.66 -21.30
C LEU A 287 -30.04 9.74 -19.80
N LEU A 288 -29.28 10.73 -19.35
CA LEU A 288 -29.07 10.97 -17.93
C LEU A 288 -30.23 11.76 -17.32
N ASP A 289 -30.57 11.45 -16.06
CA ASP A 289 -31.56 12.21 -15.32
C ASP A 289 -31.14 13.67 -15.20
N GLY A 290 -32.05 14.57 -15.60
CA GLY A 290 -31.87 16.00 -15.52
C GLY A 290 -32.02 16.53 -14.10
N GLN A 291 -31.69 17.79 -13.93
CA GLN A 291 -31.87 18.51 -12.67
C GLN A 291 -33.32 18.39 -12.22
N SER A 292 -33.57 17.74 -11.07
CA SER A 292 -34.85 17.87 -10.41
C SER A 292 -35.02 19.37 -10.10
N LYS A 293 -36.21 19.89 -10.39
CA LYS A 293 -36.57 21.27 -10.02
C LYS A 293 -36.71 21.36 -8.49
N ASP A 294 -35.70 20.97 -7.75
CA ASP A 294 -35.61 21.29 -6.34
C ASP A 294 -35.45 22.80 -6.25
N LEU A 295 -36.54 23.43 -5.94
CA LEU A 295 -36.67 24.83 -5.59
C LEU A 295 -35.56 25.14 -4.59
N GLY A 296 -34.57 25.92 -5.01
CA GLY A 296 -33.36 26.27 -4.27
C GLY A 296 -33.68 26.75 -2.84
N LEU A 297 -33.77 25.79 -1.93
CA LEU A 297 -33.77 25.98 -0.49
C LEU A 297 -32.37 26.20 0.03
N GLY A 298 -31.56 26.99 -0.71
CA GLY A 298 -30.29 27.53 -0.17
C GLY A 298 -30.62 28.42 1.01
N PHE A 299 -29.75 28.45 2.01
CA PHE A 299 -29.91 29.38 3.12
C PHE A 299 -30.07 30.82 2.61
N SER A 300 -31.06 31.55 3.14
CA SER A 300 -31.20 32.98 2.87
C SER A 300 -29.98 33.74 3.44
N ALA A 301 -29.68 34.92 2.88
CA ALA A 301 -28.59 35.75 3.36
C ALA A 301 -28.73 36.07 4.87
N ASP A 302 -29.95 36.26 5.34
CA ASP A 302 -30.22 36.50 6.77
C ASP A 302 -29.88 35.30 7.67
N VAL A 303 -30.19 34.09 7.20
CA VAL A 303 -29.86 32.84 7.93
C VAL A 303 -28.34 32.63 7.97
N LEU A 304 -27.64 32.88 6.87
CA LEU A 304 -26.17 32.79 6.81
C LEU A 304 -25.50 33.82 7.73
N ALA A 305 -26.01 35.04 7.78
CA ALA A 305 -25.52 36.07 8.72
C ALA A 305 -25.78 35.68 10.18
N ALA A 306 -26.94 35.12 10.50
CA ALA A 306 -27.27 34.62 11.84
C ALA A 306 -26.35 33.46 12.24
N MET A 307 -26.11 32.50 11.33
CA MET A 307 -25.18 31.38 11.56
C MET A 307 -23.73 31.85 11.75
N SER A 308 -23.29 32.87 11.00
CA SER A 308 -21.95 33.46 11.16
C SER A 308 -21.77 34.02 12.58
N LYS A 309 -22.76 34.79 13.03
CA LYS A 309 -22.73 35.37 14.37
C LYS A 309 -22.80 34.33 15.47
N GLN A 310 -23.61 33.27 15.27
CA GLN A 310 -23.66 32.14 16.18
C GLN A 310 -22.30 31.39 16.26
N LEU A 311 -21.64 31.21 15.11
CA LEU A 311 -20.32 30.57 15.05
C LEU A 311 -19.27 31.39 15.82
N GLU A 312 -19.24 32.72 15.63
CA GLU A 312 -18.33 33.61 16.35
C GLU A 312 -18.56 33.53 17.86
N LEU A 313 -19.83 33.59 18.32
CA LEU A 313 -20.18 33.45 19.73
C LEU A 313 -19.72 32.10 20.29
N LYS A 314 -19.93 31.01 19.54
CA LYS A 314 -19.49 29.68 19.98
C LYS A 314 -17.98 29.53 20.04
N LEU A 315 -17.25 30.12 19.09
CA LEU A 315 -15.77 30.18 19.16
C LEU A 315 -15.30 30.98 20.39
N ALA A 316 -15.95 32.11 20.68
CA ALA A 316 -15.66 32.91 21.88
C ALA A 316 -15.96 32.17 23.17
N ASP A 317 -17.06 31.38 23.27
CA ASP A 317 -17.41 30.51 24.41
C ASP A 317 -16.25 29.51 24.72
N PHE A 318 -15.55 29.05 23.68
CA PHE A 318 -14.38 28.18 23.82
C PHE A 318 -13.04 28.94 23.96
N GLY A 319 -13.10 30.24 24.17
CA GLY A 319 -11.92 31.09 24.35
C GLY A 319 -11.10 31.26 23.06
N VAL A 320 -11.76 31.25 21.91
CA VAL A 320 -11.19 31.53 20.59
C VAL A 320 -11.84 32.79 20.03
N GLU A 321 -11.11 33.90 20.05
CA GLU A 321 -11.54 35.13 19.39
C GLU A 321 -11.28 35.00 17.89
N ALA A 322 -12.32 35.09 17.08
CA ALA A 322 -12.25 34.97 15.63
C ALA A 322 -13.47 35.65 14.99
N GLU A 323 -13.29 36.22 13.80
CA GLU A 323 -14.30 36.94 13.03
C GLU A 323 -14.58 36.19 11.72
N VAL A 324 -15.86 36.06 11.34
CA VAL A 324 -16.26 35.49 10.05
C VAL A 324 -16.15 36.59 8.97
N VAL A 325 -15.18 36.43 8.07
CA VAL A 325 -14.89 37.41 7.01
C VAL A 325 -15.77 37.19 5.79
N SER A 326 -15.98 35.91 5.40
CA SER A 326 -16.77 35.55 4.23
C SER A 326 -17.50 34.22 4.44
N VAL A 327 -18.60 34.03 3.74
CA VAL A 327 -19.40 32.81 3.72
C VAL A 327 -19.58 32.36 2.27
N LEU A 328 -19.26 31.08 2.02
CA LEU A 328 -19.46 30.42 0.73
C LEU A 328 -20.51 29.33 0.88
N PRO A 329 -21.75 29.60 0.48
CA PRO A 329 -22.81 28.58 0.46
C PRO A 329 -22.60 27.64 -0.72
N GLY A 330 -22.39 26.35 -0.44
CA GLY A 330 -22.26 25.29 -1.43
C GLY A 330 -23.48 24.37 -1.50
N PRO A 331 -23.49 23.41 -2.42
CA PRO A 331 -24.64 22.48 -2.58
C PRO A 331 -24.79 21.51 -1.41
N VAL A 332 -23.69 21.12 -0.77
CA VAL A 332 -23.67 20.09 0.29
C VAL A 332 -23.22 20.67 1.63
N VAL A 333 -22.23 21.57 1.60
CA VAL A 333 -21.63 22.21 2.77
C VAL A 333 -21.57 23.71 2.58
N THR A 334 -21.71 24.46 3.68
CA THR A 334 -21.42 25.89 3.70
C THR A 334 -20.08 26.13 4.39
N ARG A 335 -19.18 26.85 3.75
CA ARG A 335 -17.87 27.23 4.29
C ARG A 335 -17.92 28.63 4.86
N PHE A 336 -17.56 28.76 6.12
CA PHE A 336 -17.32 30.02 6.80
C PHE A 336 -15.79 30.27 6.82
N GLU A 337 -15.34 31.36 6.22
CA GLU A 337 -13.95 31.78 6.25
C GLU A 337 -13.74 32.67 7.47
N VAL A 338 -12.96 32.20 8.39
CA VAL A 338 -12.79 32.81 9.71
C VAL A 338 -11.38 33.34 9.86
N GLN A 339 -11.24 34.60 10.27
CA GLN A 339 -9.99 35.23 10.64
C GLN A 339 -9.76 35.09 12.14
N PRO A 340 -8.83 34.25 12.59
CA PRO A 340 -8.48 34.17 14.03
C PRO A 340 -7.79 35.44 14.50
N ALA A 341 -8.05 35.86 15.73
CA ALA A 341 -7.35 36.97 16.35
C ALA A 341 -5.83 36.69 16.47
N ALA A 342 -5.04 37.75 16.56
CA ALA A 342 -3.59 37.64 16.63
C ALA A 342 -3.14 36.78 17.85
N GLY A 343 -2.36 35.73 17.58
CA GLY A 343 -1.87 34.80 18.62
C GLY A 343 -2.71 33.54 18.79
N VAL A 344 -3.90 33.43 18.19
CA VAL A 344 -4.69 32.20 18.17
C VAL A 344 -4.01 31.18 17.25
N LYS A 345 -3.75 29.97 17.77
CA LYS A 345 -3.21 28.86 16.97
C LYS A 345 -4.34 28.14 16.24
N VAL A 346 -4.19 27.89 14.94
CA VAL A 346 -5.16 27.14 14.13
C VAL A 346 -5.46 25.76 14.73
N GLN A 347 -4.45 25.09 15.29
CA GLN A 347 -4.63 23.80 15.97
C GLN A 347 -5.62 23.85 17.15
N LYS A 348 -5.79 25.02 17.81
CA LYS A 348 -6.79 25.18 18.85
C LYS A 348 -8.20 25.11 18.26
N ILE A 349 -8.41 25.73 17.08
CA ILE A 349 -9.68 25.69 16.37
C ILE A 349 -9.96 24.26 15.88
N SER A 350 -8.95 23.60 15.29
CA SER A 350 -9.09 22.22 14.79
C SER A 350 -9.46 21.22 15.90
N ALA A 351 -8.95 21.43 17.11
CA ALA A 351 -9.27 20.58 18.27
C ALA A 351 -10.75 20.74 18.72
N LEU A 352 -11.36 21.88 18.44
CA LEU A 352 -12.76 22.18 18.84
C LEU A 352 -13.81 21.67 17.85
N ALA A 353 -13.44 21.03 16.73
CA ALA A 353 -14.37 20.60 15.70
C ALA A 353 -15.56 19.80 16.23
N LYS A 354 -15.33 18.86 17.14
CA LYS A 354 -16.40 18.05 17.78
C LYS A 354 -17.28 18.85 18.72
N ASP A 355 -16.70 19.77 19.48
CA ASP A 355 -17.44 20.63 20.41
C ASP A 355 -18.28 21.66 19.66
N LEU A 356 -17.75 22.19 18.56
CA LEU A 356 -18.50 23.06 17.65
C LEU A 356 -19.67 22.30 17.00
N ALA A 357 -19.45 21.08 16.52
CA ALA A 357 -20.52 20.27 15.94
C ALA A 357 -21.68 20.07 16.93
N ARG A 358 -21.34 19.73 18.19
CA ARG A 358 -22.34 19.59 19.25
C ARG A 358 -23.05 20.90 19.58
N SER A 359 -22.32 22.01 19.69
CA SER A 359 -22.87 23.30 20.09
C SER A 359 -23.73 23.95 19.00
N LEU A 360 -23.47 23.60 17.73
CA LEU A 360 -24.24 24.04 16.57
C LEU A 360 -25.34 23.04 16.16
N ALA A 361 -25.46 21.93 16.90
CA ALA A 361 -26.44 20.85 16.65
C ALA A 361 -26.32 20.25 15.22
N VAL A 362 -25.11 20.17 14.68
CA VAL A 362 -24.83 19.57 13.37
C VAL A 362 -24.10 18.24 13.50
N ILE A 363 -24.17 17.38 12.48
CA ILE A 363 -23.60 16.03 12.50
C ILE A 363 -22.06 16.07 12.63
N SER A 364 -21.41 17.01 11.92
CA SER A 364 -19.96 17.17 11.93
C SER A 364 -19.59 18.61 11.56
N VAL A 365 -18.39 19.03 11.95
CA VAL A 365 -17.77 20.27 11.51
C VAL A 365 -16.38 19.94 11.04
N ARG A 366 -16.00 20.37 9.83
CA ARG A 366 -14.67 20.16 9.28
C ARG A 366 -13.89 21.47 9.31
N ILE A 367 -12.68 21.42 9.82
CA ILE A 367 -11.79 22.59 9.87
C ILE A 367 -10.72 22.45 8.78
N VAL A 368 -10.69 23.41 7.87
CA VAL A 368 -9.68 23.54 6.81
C VAL A 368 -8.63 24.53 7.29
N GLU A 369 -7.51 24.02 7.79
CA GLU A 369 -6.47 24.82 8.44
C GLU A 369 -5.77 25.81 7.49
N VAL A 370 -5.71 25.49 6.19
CA VAL A 370 -5.03 26.30 5.18
C VAL A 370 -5.89 26.36 3.93
N ILE A 371 -6.32 27.56 3.57
CA ILE A 371 -6.99 27.84 2.28
C ILE A 371 -5.92 28.45 1.37
N PRO A 372 -5.64 27.87 0.19
CA PRO A 372 -4.64 28.41 -0.74
C PRO A 372 -4.92 29.86 -1.10
N GLY A 373 -3.90 30.71 -0.96
CA GLY A 373 -4.02 32.15 -1.28
C GLY A 373 -4.72 33.03 -0.24
N LYS A 374 -5.22 32.46 0.88
CA LYS A 374 -5.90 33.20 1.94
C LYS A 374 -5.24 32.97 3.30
N SER A 375 -5.34 33.96 4.20
CA SER A 375 -4.86 33.85 5.59
C SER A 375 -5.94 33.34 6.57
N PHE A 376 -7.11 32.94 6.05
CA PHE A 376 -8.26 32.52 6.82
C PHE A 376 -8.26 31.03 7.10
N VAL A 377 -9.02 30.62 8.09
CA VAL A 377 -9.32 29.22 8.40
C VAL A 377 -10.73 28.94 7.88
N GLY A 378 -10.92 27.85 7.15
CA GLY A 378 -12.24 27.41 6.70
C GLY A 378 -12.92 26.56 7.76
N ILE A 379 -14.18 26.89 8.07
CA ILE A 379 -15.06 26.04 8.89
C ILE A 379 -16.20 25.61 7.99
N GLU A 380 -16.23 24.31 7.66
CA GLU A 380 -17.24 23.71 6.80
C GLU A 380 -18.33 23.05 7.65
N ILE A 381 -19.56 23.46 7.43
CA ILE A 381 -20.76 22.97 8.13
C ILE A 381 -21.67 22.32 7.09
N PRO A 382 -22.10 21.07 7.28
CA PRO A 382 -23.04 20.40 6.38
C PRO A 382 -24.37 21.14 6.34
N ASN A 383 -24.93 21.30 5.14
CA ASN A 383 -26.25 21.88 4.97
C ASN A 383 -27.32 20.93 5.52
N GLU A 384 -28.37 21.49 6.11
CA GLU A 384 -29.55 20.74 6.59
C GLU A 384 -30.28 20.07 5.41
N HIS A 385 -30.43 20.82 4.31
CA HIS A 385 -30.95 20.32 3.04
C HIS A 385 -29.79 20.26 2.03
N ARG A 386 -29.33 19.05 1.70
CA ARG A 386 -28.25 18.84 0.74
C ARG A 386 -28.83 18.78 -0.66
N GLU A 387 -28.24 19.53 -1.57
CA GLU A 387 -28.57 19.48 -2.99
C GLU A 387 -27.96 18.22 -3.62
N MET A 388 -28.73 17.47 -4.38
CA MET A 388 -28.24 16.32 -5.13
C MET A 388 -27.50 16.82 -6.37
N VAL A 389 -26.20 16.56 -6.46
CA VAL A 389 -25.40 16.89 -7.62
C VAL A 389 -25.62 15.84 -8.71
N GLN A 390 -26.26 16.22 -9.81
CA GLN A 390 -26.54 15.32 -10.92
C GLN A 390 -25.35 15.25 -11.87
N LEU A 391 -25.04 14.03 -12.35
CA LEU A 391 -23.95 13.84 -13.31
C LEU A 391 -24.17 14.61 -14.60
N GLN A 392 -25.43 14.69 -15.07
CA GLN A 392 -25.80 15.45 -16.27
C GLN A 392 -25.39 16.93 -16.19
N GLU A 393 -25.51 17.57 -15.02
CA GLU A 393 -25.10 18.96 -14.86
C GLU A 393 -23.60 19.15 -15.10
N VAL A 394 -22.78 18.25 -14.53
CA VAL A 394 -21.32 18.32 -14.67
C VAL A 394 -20.91 18.05 -16.12
N ILE A 395 -21.54 17.05 -16.77
CA ILE A 395 -21.24 16.73 -18.18
C ILE A 395 -21.70 17.84 -19.13
N ARG A 396 -22.81 18.53 -18.84
CA ARG A 396 -23.29 19.69 -19.64
C ARG A 396 -22.50 20.97 -19.39
N SER A 397 -21.71 21.03 -18.33
CA SER A 397 -20.93 22.23 -18.03
C SER A 397 -19.94 22.57 -19.15
N ALA A 398 -19.70 23.86 -19.35
CA ALA A 398 -18.72 24.34 -20.32
C ALA A 398 -17.33 23.75 -20.05
N VAL A 399 -16.96 23.58 -18.76
CA VAL A 399 -15.67 23.01 -18.35
C VAL A 399 -15.47 21.58 -18.87
N PHE A 400 -16.53 20.77 -18.90
CA PHE A 400 -16.47 19.41 -19.44
C PHE A 400 -16.54 19.40 -20.97
N GLN A 401 -17.46 20.18 -21.55
CA GLN A 401 -17.68 20.20 -23.00
C GLN A 401 -16.48 20.74 -23.78
N ASP A 402 -15.88 21.84 -23.30
CA ASP A 402 -14.73 22.50 -23.95
C ASP A 402 -13.40 21.76 -23.69
N ALA A 403 -13.38 20.79 -22.78
CA ALA A 403 -12.19 19.99 -22.53
C ALA A 403 -11.80 19.17 -23.77
N SER A 404 -10.60 19.38 -24.28
CA SER A 404 -10.09 18.75 -25.52
C SER A 404 -9.67 17.27 -25.35
N SER A 405 -9.50 16.80 -24.09
CA SER A 405 -9.05 15.43 -23.84
C SER A 405 -10.21 14.45 -23.91
N VAL A 406 -10.02 13.35 -24.65
CA VAL A 406 -10.93 12.19 -24.68
C VAL A 406 -10.99 11.45 -23.35
N LEU A 407 -10.02 11.70 -22.46
CA LEU A 407 -9.90 11.08 -21.13
C LEU A 407 -10.37 12.05 -20.02
N THR A 408 -11.27 12.97 -20.32
CA THR A 408 -11.85 13.89 -19.34
C THR A 408 -12.85 13.18 -18.44
N LEU A 409 -12.66 13.30 -17.13
CA LEU A 409 -13.52 12.70 -16.09
C LEU A 409 -14.33 13.79 -15.41
N ALA A 410 -15.64 13.62 -15.27
CA ALA A 410 -16.50 14.42 -14.44
C ALA A 410 -16.36 13.94 -12.98
N LEU A 411 -15.89 14.81 -12.09
CA LEU A 411 -15.69 14.46 -10.68
C LEU A 411 -16.85 14.93 -9.78
N GLY A 412 -17.57 15.99 -10.18
CA GLY A 412 -18.67 16.56 -9.41
C GLY A 412 -18.59 18.07 -9.33
N LYS A 413 -19.02 18.64 -8.22
CA LYS A 413 -18.94 20.09 -7.95
C LYS A 413 -18.03 20.35 -6.76
N ASP A 414 -17.37 21.50 -6.77
CA ASP A 414 -16.61 21.98 -5.62
C ASP A 414 -17.54 22.54 -4.54
N ILE A 415 -16.95 23.02 -3.46
CA ILE A 415 -17.72 23.59 -2.33
C ILE A 415 -18.47 24.89 -2.70
N SER A 416 -18.12 25.56 -3.79
CA SER A 416 -18.83 26.74 -4.29
C SER A 416 -19.94 26.38 -5.27
N GLY A 417 -20.04 25.12 -5.68
CA GLY A 417 -20.99 24.62 -6.67
C GLY A 417 -20.50 24.66 -8.10
N ALA A 418 -19.22 25.00 -8.33
CA ALA A 418 -18.63 24.98 -9.67
C ALA A 418 -18.28 23.54 -10.08
N SER A 419 -18.54 23.17 -11.35
CA SER A 419 -18.23 21.84 -11.89
C SER A 419 -16.74 21.59 -11.94
N ILE A 420 -16.30 20.43 -11.42
CA ILE A 420 -14.91 19.99 -11.41
C ILE A 420 -14.74 18.79 -12.33
N VAL A 421 -13.79 18.94 -13.25
CA VAL A 421 -13.36 17.88 -14.17
C VAL A 421 -11.86 17.64 -14.05
N ALA A 422 -11.44 16.45 -14.39
CA ALA A 422 -10.03 16.07 -14.41
C ALA A 422 -9.67 15.34 -15.70
N ASP A 423 -8.44 15.47 -16.14
CA ASP A 423 -7.92 14.79 -17.32
C ASP A 423 -7.03 13.62 -16.90
N LEU A 424 -7.49 12.39 -17.16
CA LEU A 424 -6.75 11.17 -16.80
C LEU A 424 -5.41 11.07 -17.56
N ALA A 425 -5.26 11.70 -18.73
CA ALA A 425 -3.98 11.77 -19.42
C ALA A 425 -2.93 12.59 -18.65
N LYS A 426 -3.38 13.62 -17.90
CA LYS A 426 -2.53 14.43 -17.01
C LYS A 426 -2.27 13.73 -15.67
N MET A 427 -3.25 12.96 -15.20
CA MET A 427 -3.17 12.10 -14.02
C MET A 427 -3.01 10.63 -14.49
N PRO A 428 -1.86 10.20 -15.00
CA PRO A 428 -1.76 9.00 -15.82
C PRO A 428 -2.31 7.74 -15.15
N HIS A 429 -2.28 7.69 -13.83
CA HIS A 429 -2.83 6.62 -13.03
C HIS A 429 -3.48 7.24 -11.79
N LEU A 430 -4.61 6.69 -11.38
CA LEU A 430 -5.43 7.20 -10.29
C LEU A 430 -5.69 6.12 -9.26
N LEU A 431 -5.45 6.43 -8.00
CA LEU A 431 -5.86 5.62 -6.85
C LEU A 431 -7.13 6.22 -6.25
N VAL A 432 -8.18 5.41 -6.09
CA VAL A 432 -9.45 5.81 -5.50
C VAL A 432 -9.73 4.95 -4.26
N ALA A 433 -9.90 5.57 -3.10
CA ALA A 433 -10.18 4.84 -1.87
C ALA A 433 -11.42 5.38 -1.17
N GLY A 434 -12.12 4.51 -0.45
CA GLY A 434 -13.29 4.89 0.34
C GLY A 434 -13.99 3.68 0.92
N THR A 435 -14.59 3.81 2.11
CA THR A 435 -15.33 2.71 2.74
C THR A 435 -16.65 2.42 2.01
N THR A 436 -17.25 1.29 2.32
CA THR A 436 -18.59 0.94 1.83
C THR A 436 -19.58 2.05 2.22
N GLY A 437 -20.38 2.50 1.26
CA GLY A 437 -21.34 3.58 1.47
C GLY A 437 -20.76 5.01 1.41
N SER A 438 -19.44 5.18 1.21
CA SER A 438 -18.80 6.50 1.09
C SER A 438 -19.04 7.20 -0.26
N GLY A 439 -19.59 6.50 -1.26
CA GLY A 439 -19.78 7.00 -2.62
C GLY A 439 -18.68 6.60 -3.62
N LYS A 440 -17.71 5.76 -3.21
CA LYS A 440 -16.62 5.29 -4.09
C LYS A 440 -17.13 4.70 -5.40
N SER A 441 -18.07 3.75 -5.33
CA SER A 441 -18.63 3.08 -6.51
C SER A 441 -19.40 4.05 -7.41
N VAL A 442 -20.16 4.97 -6.83
CA VAL A 442 -20.83 6.03 -7.60
C VAL A 442 -19.82 6.92 -8.31
N GLY A 443 -18.73 7.30 -7.63
CA GLY A 443 -17.65 8.10 -8.22
C GLY A 443 -16.93 7.37 -9.37
N VAL A 444 -16.63 6.06 -9.21
CA VAL A 444 -16.04 5.25 -10.28
C VAL A 444 -16.99 5.13 -11.47
N ASN A 445 -18.29 4.90 -11.23
CA ASN A 445 -19.29 4.86 -12.28
C ASN A 445 -19.42 6.22 -13.01
N ALA A 446 -19.37 7.34 -12.28
CA ALA A 446 -19.38 8.68 -12.89
C ALA A 446 -18.15 8.90 -13.80
N MET A 447 -16.97 8.41 -13.41
CA MET A 447 -15.76 8.45 -14.25
C MET A 447 -15.92 7.59 -15.52
N LEU A 448 -16.47 6.37 -15.41
CA LEU A 448 -16.71 5.50 -16.55
C LEU A 448 -17.74 6.11 -17.52
N LEU A 449 -18.86 6.60 -17.01
CA LEU A 449 -19.87 7.28 -17.83
C LEU A 449 -19.31 8.53 -18.50
N SER A 450 -18.40 9.27 -17.86
CA SER A 450 -17.72 10.40 -18.46
C SER A 450 -16.95 10.00 -19.73
N LEU A 451 -16.23 8.85 -19.67
CA LEU A 451 -15.50 8.34 -20.82
C LEU A 451 -16.44 7.87 -21.93
N LEU A 452 -17.50 7.13 -21.56
CA LEU A 452 -18.48 6.58 -22.54
C LEU A 452 -19.28 7.68 -23.24
N LEU A 453 -19.54 8.82 -22.58
CA LEU A 453 -20.28 9.93 -23.13
C LEU A 453 -19.40 10.95 -23.89
N LYS A 454 -18.06 10.81 -23.81
CA LYS A 454 -17.12 11.74 -24.44
C LYS A 454 -16.29 11.13 -25.56
N SER A 455 -16.05 9.82 -25.55
CA SER A 455 -15.13 9.14 -26.46
C SER A 455 -15.77 7.94 -27.14
N THR A 456 -15.38 7.72 -28.38
CA THR A 456 -15.77 6.55 -29.16
C THR A 456 -14.88 5.33 -28.82
N PRO A 457 -15.29 4.09 -29.16
CA PRO A 457 -14.45 2.90 -28.99
C PRO A 457 -13.10 2.95 -29.74
N ASP A 458 -13.00 3.76 -30.79
CA ASP A 458 -11.75 3.96 -31.55
C ASP A 458 -10.78 4.91 -30.85
N GLU A 459 -11.27 5.70 -29.89
CA GLU A 459 -10.47 6.64 -29.14
C GLU A 459 -10.08 6.11 -27.76
N VAL A 460 -11.00 5.37 -27.10
CA VAL A 460 -10.80 4.82 -25.76
C VAL A 460 -11.30 3.37 -25.70
N ARG A 461 -10.46 2.49 -25.22
CA ARG A 461 -10.80 1.11 -24.87
C ARG A 461 -10.65 0.88 -23.39
N MET A 462 -11.39 -0.07 -22.85
CA MET A 462 -11.42 -0.34 -21.42
C MET A 462 -11.21 -1.83 -21.11
N ILE A 463 -10.56 -2.07 -19.97
CA ILE A 463 -10.54 -3.37 -19.29
C ILE A 463 -11.10 -3.12 -17.89
N LEU A 464 -12.21 -3.79 -17.57
CA LEU A 464 -12.88 -3.67 -16.29
C LEU A 464 -12.67 -4.93 -15.46
N VAL A 465 -12.27 -4.77 -14.20
CA VAL A 465 -12.03 -5.87 -13.26
C VAL A 465 -12.92 -5.67 -12.04
N ASP A 466 -13.87 -6.60 -11.86
CA ASP A 466 -14.86 -6.60 -10.77
C ASP A 466 -14.93 -7.98 -10.08
N PRO A 467 -14.10 -8.21 -9.05
CA PRO A 467 -14.06 -9.50 -8.36
C PRO A 467 -15.36 -9.87 -7.65
N LYS A 468 -16.21 -8.88 -7.38
CA LYS A 468 -17.46 -9.07 -6.64
C LYS A 468 -18.68 -9.21 -7.53
N MET A 469 -18.55 -8.95 -8.83
CA MET A 469 -19.66 -8.95 -9.81
C MET A 469 -20.83 -8.01 -9.46
N LEU A 470 -20.57 -6.90 -8.78
CA LEU A 470 -21.62 -6.04 -8.23
C LEU A 470 -21.66 -4.65 -8.85
N GLU A 471 -20.50 -4.10 -9.23
CA GLU A 471 -20.37 -2.68 -9.54
C GLU A 471 -20.17 -2.43 -11.04
N LEU A 472 -19.36 -3.26 -11.72
CA LEU A 472 -18.96 -3.05 -13.12
C LEU A 472 -19.61 -4.03 -14.11
N SER A 473 -20.28 -5.06 -13.64
CA SER A 473 -20.98 -6.06 -14.50
C SER A 473 -22.06 -5.45 -15.39
N VAL A 474 -22.62 -4.30 -15.01
CA VAL A 474 -23.61 -3.55 -15.81
C VAL A 474 -23.03 -3.02 -17.13
N TYR A 475 -21.71 -2.96 -17.27
CA TYR A 475 -21.01 -2.54 -18.50
C TYR A 475 -20.74 -3.68 -19.47
N GLU A 476 -21.16 -4.90 -19.16
CA GLU A 476 -20.96 -6.05 -20.05
C GLU A 476 -21.55 -5.77 -21.45
N GLY A 477 -20.79 -6.08 -22.49
CA GLY A 477 -21.20 -5.86 -23.87
C GLY A 477 -21.04 -4.44 -24.42
N VAL A 478 -20.53 -3.47 -23.61
CA VAL A 478 -20.23 -2.11 -24.11
C VAL A 478 -19.11 -2.17 -25.16
N PRO A 479 -19.25 -1.50 -26.32
CA PRO A 479 -18.26 -1.58 -27.42
C PRO A 479 -16.84 -1.14 -27.07
N HIS A 480 -16.66 -0.38 -26.00
CA HIS A 480 -15.36 0.08 -25.50
C HIS A 480 -14.56 -1.03 -24.83
N LEU A 481 -15.17 -2.14 -24.43
CA LEU A 481 -14.48 -3.23 -23.75
C LEU A 481 -13.53 -3.97 -24.70
N LEU A 482 -12.31 -4.27 -24.22
CA LEU A 482 -11.35 -5.13 -24.91
C LEU A 482 -11.58 -6.62 -24.60
N THR A 483 -12.18 -6.91 -23.46
CA THR A 483 -12.53 -8.25 -22.98
C THR A 483 -13.81 -8.13 -22.15
N PRO A 484 -14.61 -9.21 -21.99
CA PRO A 484 -15.66 -9.25 -21.00
C PRO A 484 -15.17 -8.74 -19.61
N VAL A 485 -16.09 -8.30 -18.76
CA VAL A 485 -15.73 -7.85 -17.42
C VAL A 485 -15.03 -8.98 -16.66
N VAL A 486 -13.80 -8.75 -16.25
CA VAL A 486 -12.94 -9.77 -15.61
C VAL A 486 -13.33 -9.92 -14.14
N THR A 487 -13.72 -11.11 -13.75
CA THR A 487 -14.16 -11.43 -12.39
C THR A 487 -13.18 -12.31 -11.63
N ASP A 488 -12.37 -13.11 -12.34
CA ASP A 488 -11.32 -13.94 -11.75
C ASP A 488 -10.00 -13.16 -11.59
N MET A 489 -9.34 -13.34 -10.43
CA MET A 489 -8.11 -12.60 -10.10
C MET A 489 -6.91 -13.08 -10.90
N THR A 490 -6.89 -14.34 -11.35
CA THR A 490 -5.83 -14.87 -12.19
C THR A 490 -5.94 -14.29 -13.61
N GLU A 491 -7.16 -14.23 -14.14
CA GLU A 491 -7.45 -13.59 -15.42
C GLU A 491 -7.14 -12.09 -15.38
N ALA A 492 -7.45 -11.42 -14.27
CA ALA A 492 -7.08 -10.03 -14.08
C ALA A 492 -5.55 -9.81 -14.10
N ALA A 493 -4.78 -10.73 -13.52
CA ALA A 493 -3.32 -10.70 -13.62
C ALA A 493 -2.84 -10.94 -15.05
N HIS A 494 -3.52 -11.80 -15.82
CA HIS A 494 -3.24 -12.00 -17.26
C HIS A 494 -3.56 -10.74 -18.07
N ALA A 495 -4.67 -10.06 -17.80
CA ALA A 495 -5.00 -8.78 -18.43
C ALA A 495 -3.95 -7.70 -18.17
N LEU A 496 -3.42 -7.61 -16.92
CA LEU A 496 -2.32 -6.71 -16.61
C LEU A 496 -1.01 -7.09 -17.33
N ASN A 497 -0.70 -8.38 -17.45
CA ASN A 497 0.44 -8.84 -18.25
C ASN A 497 0.28 -8.47 -19.73
N TRP A 498 -0.93 -8.62 -20.29
CA TRP A 498 -1.23 -8.18 -21.64
C TRP A 498 -1.03 -6.67 -21.80
N CYS A 499 -1.45 -5.86 -20.83
CA CYS A 499 -1.21 -4.41 -20.84
C CYS A 499 0.29 -4.08 -20.89
N VAL A 500 1.13 -4.84 -20.17
CA VAL A 500 2.59 -4.68 -20.23
C VAL A 500 3.13 -5.02 -21.62
N ALA A 501 2.68 -6.13 -22.22
CA ALA A 501 3.09 -6.54 -23.55
C ALA A 501 2.66 -5.53 -24.63
N GLU A 502 1.41 -5.03 -24.55
CA GLU A 502 0.88 -4.00 -25.45
C GLU A 502 1.62 -2.66 -25.29
N MET A 503 1.93 -2.28 -24.08
CA MET A 503 2.76 -1.11 -23.81
C MET A 503 4.11 -1.22 -24.52
N GLU A 504 4.78 -2.37 -24.41
CA GLU A 504 6.08 -2.62 -25.05
C GLU A 504 5.97 -2.67 -26.59
N ARG A 505 4.88 -3.25 -27.10
CA ARG A 505 4.58 -3.22 -28.53
C ARG A 505 4.43 -1.79 -29.03
N ARG A 506 3.63 -0.97 -28.34
CA ARG A 506 3.42 0.44 -28.69
C ARG A 506 4.74 1.22 -28.67
N TYR A 507 5.58 1.00 -27.66
CA TYR A 507 6.90 1.63 -27.60
C TYR A 507 7.78 1.28 -28.79
N ARG A 508 7.78 0.01 -29.22
CA ARG A 508 8.58 -0.41 -30.40
C ARG A 508 8.09 0.28 -31.68
N VAL A 509 6.77 0.32 -31.89
CA VAL A 509 6.19 1.00 -33.06
C VAL A 509 6.48 2.50 -33.02
N MET A 510 6.26 3.15 -31.90
CA MET A 510 6.54 4.58 -31.72
C MET A 510 8.03 4.91 -31.92
N ALA A 511 8.93 4.07 -31.41
CA ALA A 511 10.37 4.24 -31.59
C ALA A 511 10.78 4.12 -33.08
N ALA A 512 10.21 3.15 -33.80
CA ALA A 512 10.46 2.99 -35.24
C ALA A 512 9.99 4.19 -36.08
N LEU A 513 8.92 4.87 -35.64
CA LEU A 513 8.40 6.09 -36.29
C LEU A 513 9.01 7.39 -35.74
N GLY A 514 9.91 7.30 -34.75
CA GLY A 514 10.56 8.49 -34.14
C GLY A 514 9.64 9.37 -33.29
N VAL A 515 8.51 8.84 -32.80
CA VAL A 515 7.54 9.56 -31.97
C VAL A 515 7.67 9.19 -30.50
N ARG A 516 7.36 10.14 -29.60
CA ARG A 516 7.59 9.97 -28.15
C ARG A 516 6.36 9.58 -27.33
N ASN A 517 5.17 9.72 -27.89
CA ASN A 517 3.91 9.43 -27.20
C ASN A 517 2.79 9.07 -28.18
N LEU A 518 1.70 8.51 -27.65
CA LEU A 518 0.52 8.07 -28.39
C LEU A 518 -0.11 9.21 -29.21
N ALA A 519 -0.21 10.42 -28.66
CA ALA A 519 -0.80 11.56 -29.36
C ALA A 519 0.01 11.95 -30.60
N GLY A 520 1.34 11.93 -30.52
CA GLY A 520 2.24 12.15 -31.65
C GLY A 520 2.11 11.04 -32.71
N PHE A 521 2.03 9.79 -32.27
CA PHE A 521 1.80 8.65 -33.14
C PHE A 521 0.47 8.79 -33.90
N ASN A 522 -0.63 8.99 -33.19
CA ASN A 522 -1.96 9.11 -33.78
C ASN A 522 -2.06 10.29 -34.75
N ARG A 523 -1.39 11.43 -34.44
CA ARG A 523 -1.32 12.55 -35.35
C ARG A 523 -0.60 12.18 -36.65
N GLN A 524 0.57 11.55 -36.55
CA GLN A 524 1.37 11.17 -37.71
C GLN A 524 0.63 10.18 -38.61
N VAL A 525 -0.06 9.19 -38.00
CA VAL A 525 -0.88 8.20 -38.73
C VAL A 525 -2.05 8.88 -39.45
N LYS A 526 -2.77 9.79 -38.76
CA LYS A 526 -3.90 10.53 -39.36
C LYS A 526 -3.44 11.46 -40.48
N ASP A 527 -2.33 12.17 -40.30
CA ASP A 527 -1.78 13.08 -41.32
C ASP A 527 -1.32 12.33 -42.56
N ALA A 528 -0.71 11.14 -42.41
CA ALA A 528 -0.30 10.27 -43.53
C ALA A 528 -1.51 9.71 -44.28
N ALA A 529 -2.53 9.22 -43.57
CA ALA A 529 -3.77 8.74 -44.17
C ALA A 529 -4.51 9.84 -44.93
N GLN A 530 -4.56 11.09 -44.42
CA GLN A 530 -5.17 12.22 -45.12
C GLN A 530 -4.41 12.61 -46.39
N LYS A 531 -3.11 12.37 -46.46
CA LYS A 531 -2.28 12.61 -47.64
C LYS A 531 -2.40 11.48 -48.70
N GLY A 532 -3.11 10.40 -48.37
CA GLY A 532 -3.26 9.23 -49.26
C GLY A 532 -2.05 8.26 -49.23
N GLU A 533 -1.11 8.46 -48.31
CA GLU A 533 0.08 7.63 -48.12
C GLU A 533 0.08 7.02 -46.71
N PRO A 534 -0.76 6.01 -46.44
CA PRO A 534 -0.84 5.42 -45.09
C PRO A 534 0.48 4.79 -44.70
N LEU A 535 0.87 4.97 -43.42
CA LEU A 535 2.08 4.40 -42.83
C LEU A 535 1.91 2.88 -42.69
N LYS A 536 2.95 2.13 -43.08
CA LYS A 536 3.00 0.69 -42.92
C LYS A 536 3.57 0.30 -41.56
N ASP A 537 3.16 -0.88 -41.05
CA ASP A 537 3.67 -1.37 -39.77
C ASP A 537 5.17 -1.73 -39.87
N PRO A 538 6.07 -0.99 -39.20
CA PRO A 538 7.51 -1.22 -39.27
C PRO A 538 7.97 -2.50 -38.53
N LEU A 539 7.09 -3.13 -37.76
CA LEU A 539 7.37 -4.36 -37.02
C LEU A 539 6.91 -5.61 -37.74
N TRP A 540 6.26 -5.46 -38.92
CA TRP A 540 5.78 -6.59 -39.72
C TRP A 540 6.96 -7.43 -40.21
N LYS A 541 6.87 -8.75 -40.04
CA LYS A 541 7.97 -9.68 -40.36
C LYS A 541 7.56 -10.73 -41.42
N ASP A 542 6.29 -10.74 -41.81
CA ASP A 542 5.85 -11.71 -42.82
C ASP A 542 6.35 -11.26 -44.20
N GLU A 543 7.06 -12.15 -44.89
CA GLU A 543 7.59 -11.91 -46.24
C GLU A 543 6.55 -12.20 -47.34
N VAL A 544 5.44 -12.88 -46.98
CA VAL A 544 4.39 -13.33 -47.94
C VAL A 544 3.31 -12.26 -48.08
N GLU A 545 2.90 -11.63 -46.98
CA GLU A 545 1.86 -10.60 -46.98
C GLU A 545 2.46 -9.18 -46.83
N PRO A 546 1.92 -8.19 -47.58
CA PRO A 546 2.40 -6.82 -47.44
C PRO A 546 2.08 -6.29 -46.03
N PRO A 547 2.96 -5.42 -45.44
CA PRO A 547 2.73 -4.85 -44.12
C PRO A 547 1.39 -4.09 -44.08
N PRO A 548 0.56 -4.30 -43.05
CA PRO A 548 -0.73 -3.64 -42.91
C PRO A 548 -0.53 -2.12 -42.63
N ASP A 549 -1.56 -1.37 -42.99
CA ASP A 549 -1.60 0.06 -42.72
C ASP A 549 -1.79 0.30 -41.25
N LEU A 550 -0.96 1.19 -40.69
CA LEU A 550 -1.10 1.62 -39.31
C LEU A 550 -2.39 2.42 -39.13
N GLN A 551 -3.13 2.07 -38.10
CA GLN A 551 -4.32 2.79 -37.65
C GLN A 551 -4.02 3.57 -36.36
N ALA A 552 -4.81 4.61 -36.10
CA ALA A 552 -4.75 5.31 -34.83
C ALA A 552 -5.01 4.32 -33.67
N LEU A 553 -4.19 4.39 -32.62
CA LEU A 553 -4.32 3.53 -31.46
C LEU A 553 -5.18 4.21 -30.39
N PRO A 554 -6.17 3.51 -29.82
CA PRO A 554 -6.96 4.03 -28.72
C PRO A 554 -6.13 4.15 -27.43
N ALA A 555 -6.52 5.07 -26.55
CA ALA A 555 -6.10 5.01 -25.17
C ALA A 555 -6.74 3.78 -24.49
N ILE A 556 -6.04 3.16 -23.55
CA ILE A 556 -6.55 2.02 -22.78
C ILE A 556 -6.70 2.43 -21.32
N VAL A 557 -7.90 2.26 -20.79
CA VAL A 557 -8.18 2.54 -19.36
C VAL A 557 -8.51 1.21 -18.68
N VAL A 558 -7.68 0.85 -17.71
CA VAL A 558 -7.90 -0.34 -16.87
C VAL A 558 -8.49 0.12 -15.55
N VAL A 559 -9.69 -0.34 -15.23
CA VAL A 559 -10.39 -0.01 -13.98
C VAL A 559 -10.53 -1.26 -13.13
N ILE A 560 -10.05 -1.17 -11.89
CA ILE A 560 -10.13 -2.26 -10.91
C ILE A 560 -10.95 -1.73 -9.73
N ASP A 561 -12.15 -2.32 -9.50
CA ASP A 561 -13.07 -1.85 -8.45
C ASP A 561 -12.58 -2.18 -7.04
N GLU A 562 -12.02 -3.38 -6.84
CA GLU A 562 -11.45 -3.75 -5.54
C GLU A 562 -10.03 -4.32 -5.71
N PHE A 563 -9.08 -3.42 -5.67
CA PHE A 563 -7.68 -3.76 -5.81
C PHE A 563 -7.13 -4.61 -4.65
N ALA A 564 -7.72 -4.47 -3.45
CA ALA A 564 -7.29 -5.25 -2.29
C ALA A 564 -7.44 -6.76 -2.53
N ASP A 565 -8.52 -7.19 -3.20
CA ASP A 565 -8.75 -8.61 -3.45
C ASP A 565 -7.68 -9.20 -4.39
N MET A 566 -7.21 -8.45 -5.39
CA MET A 566 -6.07 -8.85 -6.22
C MET A 566 -4.77 -8.96 -5.42
N MET A 567 -4.51 -8.00 -4.52
CA MET A 567 -3.31 -8.02 -3.67
C MET A 567 -3.31 -9.21 -2.72
N MET A 568 -4.47 -9.62 -2.22
CA MET A 568 -4.60 -10.76 -1.31
C MET A 568 -4.45 -12.11 -2.02
N VAL A 569 -4.94 -12.25 -3.26
CA VAL A 569 -4.94 -13.52 -3.99
C VAL A 569 -3.64 -13.72 -4.77
N VAL A 570 -3.19 -12.73 -5.52
CA VAL A 570 -2.02 -12.83 -6.41
C VAL A 570 -0.77 -12.18 -5.79
N GLY A 571 -0.94 -11.20 -4.92
CA GLY A 571 0.12 -10.60 -4.12
C GLY A 571 1.19 -9.85 -4.93
N LYS A 572 2.46 -10.11 -4.60
CA LYS A 572 3.63 -9.36 -5.12
C LYS A 572 3.73 -9.30 -6.66
N LYS A 573 3.20 -10.30 -7.35
CA LYS A 573 3.25 -10.33 -8.82
C LYS A 573 2.40 -9.21 -9.42
N VAL A 574 1.20 -8.99 -8.89
CA VAL A 574 0.30 -7.90 -9.32
C VAL A 574 0.90 -6.55 -8.96
N GLU A 575 1.46 -6.41 -7.76
CA GLU A 575 2.13 -5.17 -7.34
C GLU A 575 3.24 -4.76 -8.32
N GLN A 576 4.08 -5.71 -8.74
CA GLN A 576 5.15 -5.47 -9.72
C GLN A 576 4.61 -5.10 -11.10
N LEU A 577 3.54 -5.75 -11.56
CA LEU A 577 2.91 -5.44 -12.85
C LEU A 577 2.34 -4.02 -12.84
N ILE A 578 1.59 -3.66 -11.81
CA ILE A 578 1.03 -2.32 -11.65
C ILE A 578 2.15 -1.27 -11.57
N ALA A 579 3.19 -1.52 -10.78
CA ALA A 579 4.32 -0.60 -10.71
C ALA A 579 4.99 -0.41 -12.08
N ARG A 580 5.18 -1.48 -12.86
CA ARG A 580 5.77 -1.44 -14.20
C ARG A 580 4.90 -0.63 -15.18
N ILE A 581 3.58 -0.84 -15.15
CA ILE A 581 2.63 -0.06 -15.95
C ILE A 581 2.69 1.40 -15.51
N ALA A 582 2.56 1.68 -14.21
CA ALA A 582 2.52 3.04 -13.69
C ALA A 582 3.79 3.85 -13.99
N GLN A 583 4.96 3.20 -14.05
CA GLN A 583 6.22 3.87 -14.38
C GLN A 583 6.36 4.24 -15.86
N LYS A 584 5.78 3.47 -16.76
CA LYS A 584 6.10 3.58 -18.20
C LYS A 584 4.90 3.80 -19.09
N ALA A 585 3.68 3.41 -18.71
CA ALA A 585 2.57 3.29 -19.64
C ALA A 585 1.93 4.62 -20.08
N ARG A 586 2.21 5.73 -19.39
CA ARG A 586 1.67 7.05 -19.72
C ARG A 586 1.88 7.44 -21.19
N ALA A 587 3.10 7.31 -21.69
CA ALA A 587 3.42 7.67 -23.06
C ALA A 587 2.81 6.71 -24.09
N ALA A 588 2.55 5.47 -23.70
CA ALA A 588 1.86 4.47 -24.51
C ALA A 588 0.32 4.62 -24.49
N GLY A 589 -0.23 5.55 -23.70
CA GLY A 589 -1.67 5.80 -23.58
C GLY A 589 -2.41 4.69 -22.83
N ILE A 590 -1.77 4.07 -21.82
CA ILE A 590 -2.40 3.08 -20.94
C ILE A 590 -2.50 3.65 -19.54
N HIS A 591 -3.69 3.67 -18.98
CA HIS A 591 -4.03 4.34 -17.74
C HIS A 591 -4.68 3.37 -16.76
N LEU A 592 -4.38 3.53 -15.46
CA LEU A 592 -4.94 2.69 -14.40
C LEU A 592 -5.84 3.54 -13.49
N VAL A 593 -7.01 3.01 -13.17
CA VAL A 593 -7.87 3.49 -12.08
C VAL A 593 -8.00 2.35 -11.08
N LEU A 594 -7.28 2.45 -9.98
CA LEU A 594 -7.26 1.44 -8.92
C LEU A 594 -8.17 1.88 -7.78
N ALA A 595 -9.29 1.22 -7.60
CA ALA A 595 -10.21 1.51 -6.52
C ALA A 595 -10.11 0.47 -5.39
N THR A 596 -10.33 0.88 -4.14
CA THR A 596 -10.37 -0.03 -3.00
C THR A 596 -11.26 0.48 -1.87
N GLN A 597 -11.94 -0.45 -1.22
CA GLN A 597 -12.69 -0.21 0.02
C GLN A 597 -11.85 -0.49 1.27
N ARG A 598 -10.63 -1.05 1.09
CA ARG A 598 -9.70 -1.42 2.17
C ARG A 598 -8.38 -0.65 2.07
N PRO A 599 -8.35 0.62 2.50
CA PRO A 599 -7.15 1.47 2.37
C PRO A 599 -6.09 1.14 3.43
N SER A 600 -5.70 -0.14 3.55
CA SER A 600 -4.63 -0.58 4.46
C SER A 600 -3.24 -0.44 3.82
N VAL A 601 -2.20 -0.44 4.65
CA VAL A 601 -0.80 -0.33 4.20
C VAL A 601 -0.38 -1.55 3.37
N ASP A 602 -0.97 -2.72 3.63
CA ASP A 602 -0.70 -3.95 2.90
C ASP A 602 -1.28 -3.93 1.47
N VAL A 603 -2.33 -3.13 1.25
CA VAL A 603 -2.95 -2.93 -0.06
C VAL A 603 -2.31 -1.75 -0.78
N ILE A 604 -2.25 -0.58 -0.12
CA ILE A 604 -1.65 0.64 -0.66
C ILE A 604 -0.19 0.72 -0.21
N THR A 605 0.64 -0.12 -0.80
CA THR A 605 2.05 -0.25 -0.44
C THR A 605 2.87 0.98 -0.83
N GLY A 606 4.08 1.08 -0.28
CA GLY A 606 5.02 2.14 -0.66
C GLY A 606 5.36 2.14 -2.15
N LEU A 607 5.40 0.97 -2.80
CA LEU A 607 5.66 0.83 -4.23
C LEU A 607 4.51 1.39 -5.08
N ILE A 608 3.26 1.11 -4.72
CA ILE A 608 2.07 1.67 -5.36
C ILE A 608 2.04 3.19 -5.20
N LYS A 609 2.25 3.69 -3.97
CA LYS A 609 2.24 5.13 -3.66
C LYS A 609 3.31 5.92 -4.41
N ALA A 610 4.50 5.34 -4.59
CA ALA A 610 5.60 5.97 -5.31
C ALA A 610 5.31 6.14 -6.80
N ASN A 611 4.50 5.25 -7.39
CA ASN A 611 4.25 5.21 -8.83
C ASN A 611 2.87 5.78 -9.24
N ILE A 612 1.94 5.91 -8.29
CA ILE A 612 0.60 6.49 -8.51
C ILE A 612 0.45 7.73 -7.60
N PRO A 613 0.86 8.91 -8.09
CA PRO A 613 0.82 10.12 -7.29
C PRO A 613 -0.57 10.75 -7.20
N SER A 614 -1.45 10.51 -8.19
CA SER A 614 -2.81 11.07 -8.21
C SER A 614 -3.74 10.20 -7.38
N ARG A 615 -4.40 10.80 -6.39
CA ARG A 615 -5.21 10.05 -5.43
C ARG A 615 -6.48 10.80 -5.08
N ILE A 616 -7.58 10.06 -5.01
CA ILE A 616 -8.88 10.53 -4.54
C ILE A 616 -9.27 9.67 -3.33
N SER A 617 -9.69 10.31 -2.26
CA SER A 617 -10.26 9.62 -1.11
C SER A 617 -11.69 10.09 -0.88
N PHE A 618 -12.61 9.17 -0.88
CA PHE A 618 -13.92 9.31 -0.25
C PHE A 618 -13.76 9.13 1.25
N GLN A 619 -14.86 9.19 1.99
CA GLN A 619 -14.84 8.97 3.44
C GLN A 619 -14.19 7.64 3.80
N VAL A 620 -13.31 7.66 4.81
CA VAL A 620 -12.63 6.49 5.36
C VAL A 620 -12.88 6.35 6.86
N SER A 621 -12.65 5.16 7.41
CA SER A 621 -12.99 4.85 8.81
C SER A 621 -12.08 5.53 9.82
N SER A 622 -10.84 5.79 9.47
CA SER A 622 -9.84 6.31 10.42
C SER A 622 -8.87 7.31 9.80
N LYS A 623 -8.25 8.12 10.67
CA LYS A 623 -7.15 9.01 10.30
C LYS A 623 -5.93 8.27 9.77
N ILE A 624 -5.74 7.00 10.14
CA ILE A 624 -4.66 6.15 9.63
C ILE A 624 -4.93 5.82 8.18
N ASP A 625 -6.16 5.45 7.84
CA ASP A 625 -6.59 5.15 6.46
C ASP A 625 -6.44 6.37 5.57
N SER A 626 -6.88 7.56 6.06
CA SER A 626 -6.68 8.82 5.34
C SER A 626 -5.19 9.08 5.05
N ARG A 627 -4.31 8.87 6.01
CA ARG A 627 -2.86 9.00 5.82
C ARG A 627 -2.29 7.94 4.88
N THR A 628 -2.85 6.75 4.90
CA THR A 628 -2.42 5.69 3.97
C THR A 628 -2.72 6.08 2.53
N VAL A 629 -3.87 6.70 2.26
CA VAL A 629 -4.25 7.13 0.90
C VAL A 629 -3.60 8.46 0.51
N LEU A 630 -3.82 9.51 1.32
CA LEU A 630 -3.53 10.91 0.96
C LEU A 630 -2.22 11.46 1.56
N ASP A 631 -1.50 10.67 2.36
CA ASP A 631 -0.35 11.09 3.19
C ASP A 631 -0.71 12.16 4.25
N GLN A 632 -2.00 12.50 4.38
CA GLN A 632 -2.54 13.46 5.35
C GLN A 632 -3.89 12.97 5.91
N GLY A 633 -4.27 13.46 7.10
CA GLY A 633 -5.60 13.23 7.66
C GLY A 633 -6.64 14.15 7.00
N GLY A 634 -7.93 13.84 7.23
CA GLY A 634 -9.06 14.67 6.83
C GLY A 634 -10.16 13.88 6.08
N ALA A 635 -9.82 12.78 5.39
CA ALA A 635 -10.82 11.96 4.72
C ALA A 635 -11.73 11.17 5.69
N GLU A 636 -11.32 11.03 6.95
CA GLU A 636 -12.15 10.48 8.01
C GLU A 636 -13.26 11.44 8.49
N GLN A 637 -13.23 12.69 8.03
CA GLN A 637 -14.18 13.75 8.43
C GLN A 637 -15.15 14.15 7.31
N LEU A 638 -15.09 13.44 6.15
CA LEU A 638 -15.96 13.69 5.00
C LEU A 638 -17.39 13.25 5.27
#